data_197481fbd630f72c433da6fe382d6f4e
#
_entry.id   197481fbd630f72c433da6fe382d6f4e
#
_cell.length_a   1.000
_cell.length_b   1.000
_cell.length_c   1.000
_cell.angle_alpha   90.00
_cell.angle_beta   90.00
_cell.angle_gamma   90.00
#
_symmetry.space_group_name_H-M   'P 1'
#
loop_
_entity.id
_entity.type
_entity.pdbx_description
1 polymer ?
#
loop_
_entity_poly.entity_id
_entity_poly.type
_entity_poly.pdbx_seq_one_letter_code
_entity_poly.pdbx_strand_id
1 'polypeptide(L)'
;MMKLKACRLLLMLAPTLLPALAVSGEAALTETTLQTSHQIFSVAGGKDMDALKCTTPQRRKSPERRPTPSQGDNRKQDPAPAGSEEEIIPLSEEEEAAMLKKALAPPSSEELRRNLPKSEWIKKFHATLSAASRQRIARVGIWGGSHMAAEFFTTEFRQALQERYGVGGAGHINLLYGRPGLNLPVSAFCRTGEWNEELPPRTVNSPKIFSGLGLYAMTANSPHAALEIDLRSTHAKYRAHQVALHFLRQPDGGTFDLIVDGENLGTLDTQGPRAIGVVEIKALMPLSRIELRVSEQKSVTLLGLFAEDHQGAVLDNFGVAGAAGNYWRGVEPELFKAAVSQRSYDAVVLAYGTNDVTGNNWNPERYRQDYRQILIAMRAAMPQAACILITPGDRVTRFYVKKIVKVKINKRKTVNKTQVTTHYDLLTFPQRHAQAAAIQSELGDEYQCMVWDMSIVMREMGGAYALMKRSPPWMANDLIHLTPAGYREMARRFVGWLDLSSGKAQ
;
A
#
# COMPACT_ATOMS: atom_id res chain seq x y z
N MET A 1 64.89 -14.59 31.29
CA MET A 1 65.54 -14.00 32.48
C MET A 1 64.77 -12.79 32.91
N MET A 2 64.33 -12.84 34.17
CA MET A 2 64.04 -11.81 35.18
C MET A 2 62.93 -10.82 34.90
N LYS A 3 61.83 -11.01 35.57
CA LYS A 3 61.31 -10.68 36.94
C LYS A 3 60.75 -9.27 37.04
N LEU A 4 59.44 -9.18 37.21
CA LEU A 4 58.69 -8.73 38.41
C LEU A 4 59.00 -7.32 38.97
N LYS A 5 58.03 -6.44 39.10
CA LYS A 5 57.43 -6.12 40.43
C LYS A 5 56.22 -5.19 40.33
N ALA A 6 55.22 -5.52 41.10
CA ALA A 6 54.06 -4.74 41.46
C ALA A 6 54.44 -3.66 42.48
N CYS A 7 53.69 -2.57 42.57
CA CYS A 7 53.50 -1.82 43.79
C CYS A 7 52.11 -1.15 43.83
N ARG A 8 51.32 -1.57 44.82
CA ARG A 8 50.14 -0.89 45.33
C ARG A 8 50.58 0.30 46.18
N LEU A 9 49.82 1.40 46.11
CA LEU A 9 49.65 2.25 47.31
C LEU A 9 48.28 2.91 47.33
N LEU A 10 47.59 2.70 48.45
CA LEU A 10 46.36 3.28 48.97
C LEU A 10 46.69 4.58 49.68
N LEU A 11 45.78 5.60 49.70
CA LEU A 11 45.46 6.51 50.82
C LEU A 11 44.54 7.60 50.27
N MET A 12 43.30 7.66 50.63
CA MET A 12 42.56 8.12 51.81
C MET A 12 42.43 9.65 51.94
N LEU A 13 41.13 10.08 52.04
CA LEU A 13 40.55 11.20 52.85
C LEU A 13 40.74 12.61 52.26
N ALA A 14 39.78 13.55 52.23
CA ALA A 14 38.46 13.71 52.84
C ALA A 14 37.73 14.93 52.18
N PRO A 15 36.52 15.32 52.58
CA PRO A 15 35.58 16.11 51.77
C PRO A 15 35.65 17.62 52.07
N THR A 16 35.34 18.43 51.07
CA THR A 16 34.93 19.84 51.29
C THR A 16 33.54 20.08 50.71
N LEU A 17 32.63 20.37 51.58
CA LEU A 17 31.32 20.98 51.35
C LEU A 17 31.46 22.40 50.82
N LEU A 18 30.61 22.82 49.86
CA LEU A 18 29.90 24.09 49.79
C LEU A 18 29.13 24.20 48.42
N PRO A 19 28.13 25.09 48.19
CA PRO A 19 26.74 24.78 48.42
C PRO A 19 25.90 24.73 47.12
N ALA A 20 24.69 24.19 47.27
CA ALA A 20 23.67 24.10 46.28
C ALA A 20 23.22 25.47 45.76
N LEU A 21 23.24 25.64 44.44
CA LEU A 21 22.38 26.57 43.71
C LEU A 21 21.36 25.75 42.97
N ALA A 22 20.13 25.80 43.47
CA ALA A 22 18.96 25.22 42.85
C ALA A 22 18.63 26.02 41.56
N VAL A 23 18.74 25.37 40.42
CA VAL A 23 18.07 25.80 39.20
C VAL A 23 16.96 24.77 38.93
N SER A 24 15.77 25.20 39.32
CA SER A 24 14.51 24.53 38.97
C SER A 24 14.30 24.56 37.45
N GLY A 25 13.94 23.41 36.87
CA GLY A 25 13.38 23.37 35.50
C GLY A 25 13.83 22.19 34.66
N GLU A 26 13.93 20.99 35.18
CA GLU A 26 13.83 19.79 34.36
C GLU A 26 12.35 19.42 34.20
N ALA A 27 11.79 19.82 33.06
CA ALA A 27 10.58 19.20 32.56
C ALA A 27 10.94 17.74 32.22
N ALA A 28 10.65 16.86 33.15
CA ALA A 28 10.66 15.42 32.90
C ALA A 28 9.67 15.14 31.76
N LEU A 29 10.20 14.93 30.56
CA LEU A 29 9.49 14.25 29.49
C LEU A 29 9.21 12.83 30.02
N THR A 30 8.04 12.65 30.63
CA THR A 30 7.50 11.33 30.91
C THR A 30 7.34 10.67 29.54
N GLU A 31 8.23 9.73 29.22
CA GLU A 31 7.99 8.73 28.19
C GLU A 31 6.69 8.01 28.57
N THR A 32 5.58 8.46 28.01
CA THR A 32 4.32 7.75 28.10
C THR A 32 4.48 6.50 27.25
N THR A 33 4.91 5.40 27.87
CA THR A 33 4.94 4.10 27.22
C THR A 33 3.51 3.77 26.85
N LEU A 34 3.19 3.85 25.54
CA LEU A 34 1.89 3.46 25.01
C LEU A 34 1.68 1.97 25.32
N GLN A 35 0.84 1.66 26.32
CA GLN A 35 0.54 0.28 26.68
C GLN A 35 -0.28 -0.35 25.54
N THR A 36 0.29 -1.35 24.88
CA THR A 36 -0.46 -2.23 23.98
C THR A 36 -1.19 -3.28 24.82
N SER A 37 -2.49 -3.47 24.58
CA SER A 37 -3.19 -4.65 25.11
C SER A 37 -3.07 -5.78 24.11
N HIS A 38 -2.52 -6.90 24.56
CA HIS A 38 -2.32 -8.09 23.74
C HIS A 38 -3.06 -9.27 24.40
N GLN A 39 -3.99 -9.88 23.66
CA GLN A 39 -4.74 -11.06 24.10
C GLN A 39 -4.47 -12.20 23.12
N ILE A 40 -4.25 -13.40 23.64
CA ILE A 40 -3.97 -14.60 22.86
C ILE A 40 -5.01 -15.66 23.16
N PHE A 41 -5.67 -16.17 22.13
CA PHE A 41 -6.56 -17.30 22.18
C PHE A 41 -5.91 -18.52 21.50
N SER A 42 -6.03 -19.68 22.14
CA SER A 42 -5.60 -20.95 21.56
C SER A 42 -6.83 -21.81 21.26
N VAL A 43 -6.97 -22.23 20.02
CA VAL A 43 -8.14 -22.99 19.54
C VAL A 43 -7.68 -24.26 18.78
N ALA A 44 -8.57 -25.24 18.66
CA ALA A 44 -8.28 -26.44 17.89
C ALA A 44 -8.17 -26.15 16.38
N GLY A 45 -9.10 -25.36 15.85
CA GLY A 45 -9.22 -25.14 14.41
C GLY A 45 -9.70 -26.38 13.65
N GLY A 46 -9.58 -26.37 12.33
CA GLY A 46 -9.83 -27.52 11.48
C GLY A 46 -11.30 -27.87 11.25
N LYS A 47 -12.25 -27.00 11.66
CA LYS A 47 -13.66 -27.22 11.37
C LYS A 47 -13.92 -27.03 9.86
N ASP A 48 -14.58 -27.98 9.25
CA ASP A 48 -15.09 -27.83 7.88
C ASP A 48 -16.36 -26.96 7.91
N MET A 49 -16.21 -25.75 7.42
CA MET A 49 -17.29 -24.77 7.35
C MET A 49 -17.77 -24.66 5.91
N ASP A 50 -19.09 -24.54 5.73
CA ASP A 50 -19.66 -24.21 4.42
C ASP A 50 -19.02 -22.95 3.86
N ALA A 51 -18.94 -22.86 2.52
CA ALA A 51 -18.43 -21.67 1.85
C ALA A 51 -19.26 -20.44 2.25
N LEU A 52 -18.59 -19.36 2.64
CA LEU A 52 -19.26 -18.14 3.03
C LEU A 52 -19.96 -17.50 1.83
N LYS A 53 -21.28 -17.37 1.93
CA LYS A 53 -22.12 -16.69 0.93
C LYS A 53 -22.58 -15.38 1.52
N CYS A 54 -21.95 -14.28 1.08
CA CYS A 54 -22.43 -12.97 1.49
C CYS A 54 -23.84 -12.73 0.97
N THR A 55 -24.78 -12.48 1.86
CA THR A 55 -26.03 -11.86 1.48
C THR A 55 -25.67 -10.47 0.97
N THR A 56 -25.71 -10.27 -0.35
CA THR A 56 -25.40 -8.98 -0.96
C THR A 56 -26.30 -7.94 -0.31
N PRO A 57 -25.77 -6.93 0.43
CA PRO A 57 -26.59 -5.81 0.80
C PRO A 57 -27.07 -5.24 -0.53
N GLN A 58 -28.38 -5.08 -0.71
CA GLN A 58 -28.90 -4.35 -1.84
C GLN A 58 -28.09 -3.06 -1.90
N ARG A 59 -27.32 -2.90 -2.96
CA ARG A 59 -26.57 -1.66 -3.25
C ARG A 59 -27.61 -0.54 -3.07
N ARG A 60 -27.65 0.10 -1.90
CA ARG A 60 -28.28 1.40 -1.82
C ARG A 60 -27.58 2.17 -2.93
N LYS A 61 -28.34 2.54 -3.98
CA LYS A 61 -27.91 3.52 -4.95
C LYS A 61 -27.41 4.67 -4.08
N SER A 62 -26.10 4.77 -3.92
CA SER A 62 -25.49 5.95 -3.31
C SER A 62 -26.15 7.10 -4.04
N PRO A 63 -26.71 8.13 -3.36
CA PRO A 63 -27.11 9.33 -4.04
C PRO A 63 -25.91 9.65 -4.91
N GLU A 64 -26.14 9.79 -6.23
CA GLU A 64 -25.10 10.08 -7.20
C GLU A 64 -24.17 11.12 -6.55
N ARG A 65 -23.09 10.62 -5.96
CA ARG A 65 -21.98 11.52 -5.68
C ARG A 65 -21.58 11.97 -7.06
N ARG A 66 -21.97 13.21 -7.39
CA ARG A 66 -21.27 13.93 -8.44
C ARG A 66 -19.80 13.57 -8.23
N PRO A 67 -19.11 13.04 -9.25
CA PRO A 67 -17.70 12.74 -9.11
C PRO A 67 -17.09 14.00 -8.54
N THR A 68 -16.59 13.94 -7.31
CA THR A 68 -15.73 14.98 -6.78
C THR A 68 -14.62 15.06 -7.81
N PRO A 69 -14.41 16.17 -8.51
CA PRO A 69 -13.32 16.27 -9.43
C PRO A 69 -12.08 15.91 -8.63
N SER A 70 -11.37 14.86 -9.03
CA SER A 70 -10.00 14.71 -8.62
C SER A 70 -9.37 16.07 -8.88
N GLN A 71 -8.88 16.76 -7.86
CA GLN A 71 -8.20 18.04 -8.00
C GLN A 71 -6.88 17.80 -8.75
N GLY A 72 -6.99 17.62 -10.05
CA GLY A 72 -5.87 17.32 -10.92
C GLY A 72 -6.33 17.30 -12.36
N ASP A 73 -6.18 18.40 -12.99
CA ASP A 73 -6.44 18.71 -14.39
C ASP A 73 -7.85 19.26 -14.69
N ASN A 74 -7.98 20.59 -14.66
CA ASN A 74 -9.11 21.32 -15.23
C ASN A 74 -9.17 21.26 -16.78
N ARG A 75 -8.41 20.41 -17.43
CA ARG A 75 -8.76 19.91 -18.74
C ARG A 75 -9.80 18.82 -18.50
N LYS A 76 -11.09 19.21 -18.63
CA LYS A 76 -12.22 18.29 -18.58
C LYS A 76 -11.86 17.02 -19.36
N GLN A 77 -11.63 15.91 -18.66
CA GLN A 77 -11.85 14.58 -19.22
C GLN A 77 -13.37 14.48 -19.37
N ASP A 78 -13.90 15.09 -20.42
CA ASP A 78 -15.29 14.88 -20.78
C ASP A 78 -15.45 13.38 -21.06
N PRO A 79 -16.41 12.70 -20.42
CA PRO A 79 -16.76 11.35 -20.83
C PRO A 79 -17.10 11.40 -22.32
N ALA A 80 -16.78 10.33 -23.04
CA ALA A 80 -17.19 10.22 -24.44
C ALA A 80 -18.67 10.59 -24.55
N PRO A 81 -19.05 11.52 -25.39
CA PRO A 81 -20.39 12.09 -25.40
C PRO A 81 -21.41 10.97 -25.69
N ALA A 82 -22.26 10.68 -24.70
CA ALA A 82 -23.38 9.80 -24.90
C ALA A 82 -24.48 10.59 -25.62
N GLY A 83 -24.70 10.23 -26.89
CA GLY A 83 -25.96 10.56 -27.57
C GLY A 83 -26.01 11.82 -28.45
N SER A 84 -24.87 12.35 -28.98
CA SER A 84 -24.88 13.26 -30.11
C SER A 84 -24.36 12.57 -31.37
N GLU A 85 -24.77 13.03 -32.57
CA GLU A 85 -24.24 12.62 -33.86
C GLU A 85 -22.77 13.10 -34.04
N GLU A 86 -21.92 12.92 -33.01
CA GLU A 86 -20.52 13.28 -33.04
C GLU A 86 -19.72 12.11 -33.64
N GLU A 87 -19.07 12.36 -34.76
CA GLU A 87 -18.20 11.38 -35.41
C GLU A 87 -16.81 11.40 -34.76
N ILE A 88 -16.43 10.31 -34.10
CA ILE A 88 -15.08 10.15 -33.56
C ILE A 88 -14.15 9.73 -34.70
N ILE A 89 -13.21 10.59 -35.04
CA ILE A 89 -12.22 10.35 -36.07
C ILE A 89 -10.91 9.90 -35.39
N PRO A 90 -10.35 8.72 -35.72
CA PRO A 90 -9.04 8.32 -35.24
C PRO A 90 -7.96 9.27 -35.79
N LEU A 91 -6.81 9.35 -35.10
CA LEU A 91 -5.63 10.03 -35.62
C LEU A 91 -5.18 9.38 -36.93
N SER A 92 -4.74 10.19 -37.91
CA SER A 92 -4.04 9.69 -39.07
C SER A 92 -2.67 9.12 -38.66
N GLU A 93 -2.11 8.24 -39.47
CA GLU A 93 -0.75 7.69 -39.26
C GLU A 93 0.32 8.78 -39.14
N GLU A 94 0.17 9.87 -39.90
CA GLU A 94 1.09 11.01 -39.88
C GLU A 94 0.98 11.80 -38.57
N GLU A 95 -0.25 12.05 -38.09
CA GLU A 95 -0.50 12.71 -36.79
C GLU A 95 0.00 11.85 -35.63
N GLU A 96 -0.22 10.54 -35.68
CA GLU A 96 0.28 9.59 -34.70
C GLU A 96 1.82 9.57 -34.65
N ALA A 97 2.47 9.52 -35.82
CA ALA A 97 3.92 9.57 -35.93
C ALA A 97 4.51 10.90 -35.42
N ALA A 98 3.86 12.03 -35.72
CA ALA A 98 4.26 13.34 -35.22
C ALA A 98 4.10 13.46 -33.70
N MET A 99 3.06 12.82 -33.12
CA MET A 99 2.84 12.75 -31.71
C MET A 99 3.90 11.89 -31.00
N LEU A 100 4.21 10.71 -31.54
CA LEU A 100 5.22 9.80 -30.98
C LEU A 100 6.63 10.42 -30.97
N LYS A 101 6.96 11.29 -31.92
CA LYS A 101 8.22 12.05 -31.89
C LYS A 101 8.37 12.99 -30.71
N LYS A 102 7.25 13.36 -30.05
CA LYS A 102 7.22 14.20 -28.84
C LYS A 102 7.28 13.39 -27.56
N ALA A 103 7.12 12.06 -27.62
CA ALA A 103 7.22 11.18 -26.44
C ALA A 103 8.64 11.21 -25.86
N LEU A 104 8.76 10.80 -24.60
CA LEU A 104 10.07 10.55 -24.01
C LEU A 104 10.80 9.48 -24.81
N ALA A 105 12.08 9.73 -25.07
CA ALA A 105 12.95 8.76 -25.72
C ALA A 105 13.01 7.44 -24.91
N PRO A 106 13.27 6.31 -25.58
CA PRO A 106 13.61 5.08 -24.89
C PRO A 106 14.74 5.32 -23.87
N PRO A 107 14.80 4.54 -22.78
CA PRO A 107 15.83 4.73 -21.78
C PRO A 107 17.22 4.47 -22.38
N SER A 108 18.19 5.29 -22.01
CA SER A 108 19.59 5.11 -22.38
C SER A 108 20.18 3.88 -21.69
N SER A 109 21.30 3.38 -22.20
CA SER A 109 22.03 2.30 -21.55
C SER A 109 22.51 2.66 -20.14
N GLU A 110 22.70 3.96 -19.85
CA GLU A 110 23.05 4.45 -18.53
C GLU A 110 21.86 4.39 -17.57
N GLU A 111 20.67 4.84 -17.99
CA GLU A 111 19.44 4.73 -17.20
C GLU A 111 19.11 3.26 -16.88
N LEU A 112 19.24 2.36 -17.86
CA LEU A 112 19.04 0.93 -17.65
C LEU A 112 20.03 0.36 -16.63
N ARG A 113 21.33 0.76 -16.69
CA ARG A 113 22.33 0.32 -15.71
C ARG A 113 22.04 0.86 -14.30
N ARG A 114 21.57 2.11 -14.19
CA ARG A 114 21.18 2.68 -12.88
C ARG A 114 19.98 1.96 -12.27
N ASN A 115 19.10 1.42 -13.10
CA ASN A 115 17.95 0.63 -12.63
C ASN A 115 18.32 -0.80 -12.20
N LEU A 116 19.56 -1.23 -12.35
CA LEU A 116 19.99 -2.53 -11.81
C LEU A 116 20.19 -2.45 -10.29
N PRO A 117 19.77 -3.48 -9.55
CA PRO A 117 19.95 -3.49 -8.10
C PRO A 117 21.42 -3.68 -7.74
N LYS A 118 21.85 -3.06 -6.65
CA LYS A 118 23.19 -3.30 -6.08
C LYS A 118 23.25 -4.73 -5.54
N SER A 119 24.22 -5.52 -5.99
CA SER A 119 24.31 -6.96 -5.70
C SER A 119 24.39 -7.26 -4.20
N GLU A 120 25.10 -6.43 -3.42
CA GLU A 120 25.18 -6.60 -1.96
C GLU A 120 23.83 -6.39 -1.27
N TRP A 121 22.98 -5.50 -1.78
CA TRP A 121 21.66 -5.25 -1.21
C TRP A 121 20.69 -6.38 -1.53
N ILE A 122 20.77 -6.95 -2.73
CA ILE A 122 20.02 -8.16 -3.08
C ILE A 122 20.44 -9.34 -2.19
N LYS A 123 21.74 -9.56 -2.00
CA LYS A 123 22.24 -10.60 -1.09
C LYS A 123 21.73 -10.39 0.33
N LYS A 124 21.78 -9.15 0.86
CA LYS A 124 21.25 -8.83 2.19
C LYS A 124 19.75 -9.09 2.29
N PHE A 125 18.97 -8.68 1.28
CA PHE A 125 17.53 -8.95 1.21
C PHE A 125 17.24 -10.45 1.30
N HIS A 126 17.89 -11.25 0.47
CA HIS A 126 17.72 -12.71 0.48
C HIS A 126 18.16 -13.34 1.80
N ALA A 127 19.29 -12.93 2.34
CA ALA A 127 19.79 -13.47 3.62
C ALA A 127 18.81 -13.18 4.76
N THR A 128 18.28 -11.96 4.82
CA THR A 128 17.30 -11.55 5.85
C THR A 128 16.03 -12.39 5.76
N LEU A 129 15.44 -12.54 4.57
CA LEU A 129 14.20 -13.31 4.40
C LEU A 129 14.43 -14.81 4.60
N SER A 130 15.55 -15.37 4.14
CA SER A 130 15.91 -16.78 4.39
C SER A 130 16.11 -17.10 5.86
N ALA A 131 16.75 -16.22 6.62
CA ALA A 131 16.94 -16.42 8.05
C ALA A 131 15.59 -16.35 8.79
N ALA A 132 14.75 -15.38 8.44
CA ALA A 132 13.45 -15.21 9.06
C ALA A 132 12.51 -16.39 8.76
N SER A 133 12.37 -16.80 7.50
CA SER A 133 11.40 -17.82 7.06
C SER A 133 11.66 -19.23 7.63
N ARG A 134 12.88 -19.50 8.08
CA ARG A 134 13.23 -20.77 8.76
C ARG A 134 12.85 -20.78 10.24
N GLN A 135 12.72 -19.63 10.87
CA GLN A 135 12.48 -19.50 12.31
C GLN A 135 11.07 -19.01 12.64
N ARG A 136 10.48 -18.23 11.75
CA ARG A 136 9.18 -17.60 11.91
C ARG A 136 8.62 -17.21 10.52
N ILE A 137 7.54 -16.49 10.49
CA ILE A 137 7.09 -15.82 9.26
C ILE A 137 8.05 -14.69 8.88
N ALA A 138 8.58 -14.75 7.66
CA ALA A 138 9.26 -13.62 7.03
C ALA A 138 8.20 -12.66 6.47
N ARG A 139 8.22 -11.40 6.92
CA ARG A 139 7.19 -10.42 6.57
C ARG A 139 7.72 -9.33 5.67
N VAL A 140 7.07 -9.16 4.52
CA VAL A 140 7.30 -8.06 3.58
C VAL A 140 6.07 -7.19 3.58
N GLY A 141 6.21 -5.88 3.91
CA GLY A 141 5.11 -4.91 3.82
C GLY A 141 5.25 -4.07 2.56
N ILE A 142 4.16 -3.90 1.79
CA ILE A 142 4.12 -3.01 0.63
C ILE A 142 3.06 -1.93 0.82
N TRP A 143 3.48 -0.67 0.83
CA TRP A 143 2.62 0.51 0.89
C TRP A 143 2.58 1.19 -0.46
N GLY A 144 1.38 1.60 -0.90
CA GLY A 144 1.24 2.23 -2.22
C GLY A 144 -0.16 2.69 -2.54
N GLY A 145 -0.33 3.17 -3.77
CA GLY A 145 -1.61 3.59 -4.33
C GLY A 145 -2.39 2.44 -4.98
N SER A 146 -3.24 2.82 -5.94
CA SER A 146 -4.12 1.89 -6.68
C SER A 146 -3.37 0.78 -7.43
N HIS A 147 -2.12 1.02 -7.86
CA HIS A 147 -1.32 0.01 -8.54
C HIS A 147 -1.04 -1.21 -7.67
N MET A 148 -0.98 -1.04 -6.35
CA MET A 148 -0.79 -2.13 -5.38
C MET A 148 -2.12 -2.67 -4.87
N ALA A 149 -3.12 -1.80 -4.66
CA ALA A 149 -4.42 -2.15 -4.09
C ALA A 149 -5.19 -3.22 -4.88
N ALA A 150 -5.00 -3.27 -6.20
CA ALA A 150 -5.72 -4.20 -7.08
C ALA A 150 -5.26 -5.67 -6.98
N GLU A 151 -4.23 -5.98 -6.21
CA GLU A 151 -3.66 -7.32 -5.97
C GLU A 151 -3.06 -8.02 -7.20
N PHE A 152 -3.12 -7.47 -8.40
CA PHE A 152 -2.55 -8.12 -9.58
C PHE A 152 -1.01 -8.14 -9.56
N PHE A 153 -0.39 -7.03 -9.16
CA PHE A 153 1.05 -6.93 -9.00
C PHE A 153 1.51 -7.69 -7.75
N THR A 154 0.83 -7.47 -6.64
CA THR A 154 1.20 -8.02 -5.34
C THR A 154 0.96 -9.52 -5.25
N THR A 155 0.02 -10.09 -6.01
CA THR A 155 -0.18 -11.54 -6.09
C THR A 155 1.03 -12.23 -6.72
N GLU A 156 1.54 -11.76 -7.85
CA GLU A 156 2.74 -12.34 -8.49
C GLU A 156 3.96 -12.20 -7.56
N PHE A 157 4.12 -11.05 -6.91
CA PHE A 157 5.21 -10.83 -5.96
C PHE A 157 5.11 -11.74 -4.73
N ARG A 158 3.91 -11.89 -4.14
CA ARG A 158 3.64 -12.82 -3.03
C ARG A 158 3.96 -14.25 -3.42
N GLN A 159 3.53 -14.70 -4.60
CA GLN A 159 3.82 -16.05 -5.11
C GLN A 159 5.32 -16.27 -5.22
N ALA A 160 6.08 -15.36 -5.80
CA ALA A 160 7.53 -15.49 -5.93
C ALA A 160 8.25 -15.54 -4.56
N LEU A 161 7.81 -14.74 -3.58
CA LEU A 161 8.30 -14.81 -2.22
C LEU A 161 8.02 -16.18 -1.58
N GLN A 162 6.80 -16.68 -1.75
CA GLN A 162 6.38 -17.96 -1.16
C GLN A 162 6.99 -19.18 -1.86
N GLU A 163 7.23 -19.12 -3.15
CA GLU A 163 7.96 -20.16 -3.88
C GLU A 163 9.39 -20.28 -3.37
N ARG A 164 10.03 -19.18 -3.03
CA ARG A 164 11.43 -19.17 -2.57
C ARG A 164 11.58 -19.43 -1.07
N TYR A 165 10.70 -18.89 -0.23
CA TYR A 165 10.86 -18.91 1.23
C TYR A 165 9.80 -19.73 1.98
N GLY A 166 8.89 -20.39 1.26
CA GLY A 166 7.79 -21.15 1.82
C GLY A 166 6.50 -20.35 1.95
N VAL A 167 5.37 -21.05 1.91
CA VAL A 167 4.03 -20.45 2.00
C VAL A 167 3.76 -20.05 3.44
N GLY A 168 3.66 -18.74 3.71
CA GLY A 168 3.44 -18.18 5.06
C GLY A 168 2.02 -17.71 5.32
N GLY A 169 1.10 -17.84 4.36
CA GLY A 169 -0.30 -17.42 4.51
C GLY A 169 -0.69 -16.26 3.59
N ALA A 170 -1.88 -15.72 3.81
CA ALA A 170 -2.41 -14.59 3.04
C ALA A 170 -1.74 -13.25 3.41
N GLY A 171 -1.27 -13.12 4.65
CA GLY A 171 -0.82 -11.86 5.22
C GLY A 171 -1.98 -10.92 5.52
N HIS A 172 -1.84 -9.64 5.24
CA HIS A 172 -2.84 -8.61 5.51
C HIS A 172 -4.10 -8.80 4.66
N ILE A 173 -5.24 -8.78 5.33
CA ILE A 173 -6.58 -8.78 4.72
C ILE A 173 -7.14 -7.36 4.86
N ASN A 174 -7.29 -6.69 3.72
CA ASN A 174 -7.74 -5.30 3.69
C ASN A 174 -9.23 -5.18 4.02
N LEU A 175 -9.56 -4.52 5.13
CA LEU A 175 -10.93 -4.37 5.59
C LEU A 175 -11.77 -3.38 4.76
N LEU A 176 -11.14 -2.59 3.88
CA LEU A 176 -11.83 -1.70 2.94
C LEU A 176 -12.45 -2.45 1.74
N TYR A 177 -12.57 -3.76 1.83
CA TYR A 177 -13.13 -4.58 0.75
C TYR A 177 -14.50 -4.04 0.27
N GLY A 178 -14.70 -4.10 -1.04
CA GLY A 178 -15.87 -3.51 -1.70
C GLY A 178 -15.62 -2.13 -2.30
N ARG A 179 -14.50 -1.48 -2.00
CA ARG A 179 -14.04 -0.31 -2.76
C ARG A 179 -13.58 -0.73 -4.16
N PRO A 180 -13.82 0.08 -5.18
CA PRO A 180 -13.30 -0.18 -6.52
C PRO A 180 -11.77 -0.36 -6.52
N GLY A 181 -11.30 -1.38 -7.22
CA GLY A 181 -9.87 -1.66 -7.36
C GLY A 181 -9.22 -2.35 -6.16
N LEU A 182 -10.02 -2.85 -5.19
CA LEU A 182 -9.53 -3.70 -4.12
C LEU A 182 -9.95 -5.15 -4.35
N ASN A 183 -9.00 -6.06 -4.27
CA ASN A 183 -9.20 -7.51 -4.25
C ASN A 183 -8.73 -8.07 -2.91
N LEU A 184 -9.11 -9.31 -2.62
CA LEU A 184 -8.72 -10.01 -1.41
C LEU A 184 -7.89 -11.26 -1.73
N PRO A 185 -6.93 -11.61 -0.87
CA PRO A 185 -6.21 -12.87 -0.98
C PRO A 185 -6.98 -14.07 -0.40
N VAL A 186 -8.18 -13.87 0.13
CA VAL A 186 -9.04 -14.87 0.77
C VAL A 186 -10.33 -15.11 0.00
N SER A 187 -11.09 -16.19 0.34
CA SER A 187 -12.26 -16.61 -0.43
C SER A 187 -13.42 -15.65 -0.42
N ALA A 188 -13.75 -15.10 0.74
CA ALA A 188 -14.89 -14.19 0.88
C ALA A 188 -14.72 -13.25 2.08
N PHE A 189 -15.39 -12.12 1.99
CA PHE A 189 -15.48 -11.11 3.03
C PHE A 189 -16.89 -10.52 3.01
N CYS A 190 -17.64 -10.73 4.08
CA CYS A 190 -18.99 -10.19 4.24
C CYS A 190 -18.98 -9.08 5.29
N ARG A 191 -19.71 -8.01 5.01
CA ARG A 191 -19.86 -6.86 5.90
C ARG A 191 -21.33 -6.54 6.05
N THR A 192 -21.82 -6.49 7.27
CA THR A 192 -23.20 -6.08 7.62
C THR A 192 -23.19 -4.86 8.53
N GLY A 193 -24.31 -4.16 8.59
CA GLY A 193 -24.41 -2.90 9.35
C GLY A 193 -23.65 -1.74 8.71
N GLU A 194 -23.50 -0.68 9.45
CA GLU A 194 -22.82 0.57 9.01
C GLU A 194 -21.40 0.64 9.53
N TRP A 195 -20.46 0.79 8.63
CA TRP A 195 -19.04 0.96 8.91
C TRP A 195 -18.54 2.23 8.26
N ASN A 196 -17.96 3.12 9.05
CA ASN A 196 -17.30 4.32 8.57
C ASN A 196 -15.85 4.01 8.22
N GLU A 197 -15.45 4.36 6.99
CA GLU A 197 -14.09 4.19 6.50
C GLU A 197 -13.34 5.51 6.65
N GLU A 198 -12.24 5.49 7.41
CA GLU A 198 -11.41 6.65 7.66
C GLU A 198 -10.04 6.48 6.99
N LEU A 199 -9.60 7.53 6.29
CA LEU A 199 -8.29 7.63 5.68
C LEU A 199 -7.56 8.85 6.26
N PRO A 200 -6.22 8.80 6.39
CA PRO A 200 -5.47 9.93 6.90
C PRO A 200 -5.72 11.21 6.11
N PRO A 201 -5.88 12.34 6.78
CA PRO A 201 -6.06 13.61 6.10
C PRO A 201 -4.80 14.00 5.31
N ARG A 202 -5.02 14.61 4.15
CA ARG A 202 -3.94 15.03 3.22
C ARG A 202 -3.34 16.39 3.54
N THR A 203 -3.91 17.13 4.48
CA THR A 203 -3.48 18.49 4.80
C THR A 203 -2.69 18.55 6.10
N VAL A 204 -1.67 19.40 6.14
CA VAL A 204 -0.78 19.54 7.29
C VAL A 204 -1.51 20.00 8.56
N ASN A 205 -2.58 20.80 8.36
CA ASN A 205 -3.33 21.41 9.46
C ASN A 205 -4.52 20.55 9.95
N SER A 206 -4.76 19.41 9.35
CA SER A 206 -5.80 18.51 9.83
C SER A 206 -5.31 17.70 11.04
N PRO A 207 -6.19 17.36 11.98
CA PRO A 207 -5.85 16.43 13.06
C PRO A 207 -5.29 15.14 12.49
N LYS A 208 -4.21 14.63 13.09
CA LYS A 208 -3.71 13.30 12.75
C LYS A 208 -4.68 12.26 13.26
N ILE A 209 -4.90 11.23 12.45
CA ILE A 209 -5.69 10.07 12.83
C ILE A 209 -4.80 8.83 12.83
N PHE A 210 -5.07 7.92 13.75
CA PHE A 210 -4.46 6.62 13.68
C PHE A 210 -5.27 5.71 12.76
N SER A 211 -4.64 5.27 11.71
CA SER A 211 -5.26 4.51 10.62
C SER A 211 -4.60 3.14 10.40
N GLY A 212 -4.01 2.56 11.45
CA GLY A 212 -3.35 1.27 11.37
C GLY A 212 -2.16 1.22 10.39
N LEU A 213 -1.62 0.03 10.19
CA LEU A 213 -0.53 -0.19 9.22
C LEU A 213 -0.99 0.03 7.77
N GLY A 214 -2.27 -0.25 7.48
CA GLY A 214 -2.87 -0.09 6.17
C GLY A 214 -3.20 1.35 5.77
N LEU A 215 -2.91 2.33 6.63
CA LEU A 215 -3.30 3.74 6.45
C LEU A 215 -4.81 3.89 6.25
N TYR A 216 -5.59 3.11 6.99
CA TYR A 216 -7.03 3.23 7.09
C TYR A 216 -7.52 2.74 8.45
N ALA A 217 -8.71 3.17 8.84
CA ALA A 217 -9.45 2.61 9.96
C ALA A 217 -10.90 2.33 9.52
N MET A 218 -11.53 1.35 10.17
CA MET A 218 -12.95 1.06 9.99
C MET A 218 -13.65 1.09 11.32
N THR A 219 -14.60 2.01 11.49
CA THR A 219 -15.31 2.24 12.75
C THR A 219 -16.79 1.92 12.59
N ALA A 220 -17.32 1.11 13.50
CA ALA A 220 -18.75 0.90 13.67
C ALA A 220 -19.16 1.25 15.11
N ASN A 221 -20.41 1.69 15.26
CA ASN A 221 -21.01 2.08 16.54
C ASN A 221 -22.41 1.48 16.74
N SER A 222 -22.69 0.38 16.09
CA SER A 222 -24.00 -0.27 16.11
C SER A 222 -23.86 -1.78 16.36
N PRO A 223 -24.66 -2.38 17.27
CA PRO A 223 -24.62 -3.81 17.54
C PRO A 223 -25.06 -4.70 16.37
N HIS A 224 -25.49 -4.11 15.25
CA HIS A 224 -25.80 -4.84 14.00
C HIS A 224 -24.64 -4.85 13.03
N ALA A 225 -23.52 -4.22 13.38
CA ALA A 225 -22.34 -4.22 12.54
C ALA A 225 -21.51 -5.49 12.77
N ALA A 226 -21.25 -6.22 11.69
CA ALA A 226 -20.42 -7.40 11.74
C ALA A 226 -19.52 -7.53 10.49
N LEU A 227 -18.40 -8.21 10.69
CA LEU A 227 -17.50 -8.67 9.61
C LEU A 227 -17.38 -10.18 9.70
N GLU A 228 -17.51 -10.86 8.57
CA GLU A 228 -17.31 -12.30 8.46
C GLU A 228 -16.37 -12.59 7.30
N ILE A 229 -15.29 -13.34 7.55
CA ILE A 229 -14.20 -13.54 6.62
C ILE A 229 -13.93 -15.03 6.49
N ASP A 230 -14.02 -15.53 5.25
CA ASP A 230 -13.58 -16.86 4.90
C ASP A 230 -12.09 -16.83 4.58
N LEU A 231 -11.28 -17.34 5.48
CA LEU A 231 -9.82 -17.30 5.43
C LEU A 231 -9.19 -18.21 4.38
N ARG A 232 -9.98 -19.13 3.81
CA ARG A 232 -9.52 -20.02 2.76
C ARG A 232 -9.20 -19.21 1.51
N SER A 233 -8.32 -19.70 0.68
CA SER A 233 -8.01 -19.07 -0.61
C SER A 233 -8.53 -19.91 -1.77
N THR A 234 -9.11 -19.25 -2.78
CA THR A 234 -9.52 -19.90 -4.03
C THR A 234 -8.36 -20.13 -5.00
N HIS A 235 -7.26 -19.38 -4.85
CA HIS A 235 -6.19 -19.32 -5.85
C HIS A 235 -4.81 -19.72 -5.31
N ALA A 236 -4.68 -19.88 -4.00
CA ALA A 236 -3.40 -20.20 -3.38
C ALA A 236 -3.56 -21.23 -2.25
N LYS A 237 -2.46 -21.92 -1.93
CA LYS A 237 -2.44 -22.93 -0.87
C LYS A 237 -2.26 -22.30 0.51
N TYR A 238 -2.92 -21.16 0.78
CA TYR A 238 -2.81 -20.51 2.06
C TYR A 238 -3.49 -21.33 3.14
N ARG A 239 -2.84 -21.37 4.31
CA ARG A 239 -3.42 -21.87 5.55
C ARG A 239 -3.28 -20.79 6.60
N ALA A 240 -4.29 -20.61 7.41
CA ALA A 240 -4.30 -19.66 8.50
C ALA A 240 -4.27 -20.43 9.83
N HIS A 241 -3.09 -20.67 10.37
CA HIS A 241 -2.93 -21.22 11.73
C HIS A 241 -2.84 -20.10 12.78
N GLN A 242 -2.55 -18.90 12.33
CA GLN A 242 -2.48 -17.71 13.17
C GLN A 242 -3.24 -16.58 12.53
N VAL A 243 -4.08 -15.90 13.33
CA VAL A 243 -4.77 -14.68 12.90
C VAL A 243 -4.51 -13.61 13.94
N ALA A 244 -4.10 -12.42 13.49
CA ALA A 244 -3.97 -11.24 14.35
C ALA A 244 -4.96 -10.18 13.89
N LEU A 245 -5.79 -9.68 14.81
CA LEU A 245 -6.66 -8.54 14.61
C LEU A 245 -6.08 -7.35 15.35
N HIS A 246 -5.85 -6.26 14.61
CA HIS A 246 -5.46 -4.98 15.19
C HIS A 246 -6.69 -4.07 15.31
N PHE A 247 -6.87 -3.45 16.48
CA PHE A 247 -7.94 -2.52 16.74
C PHE A 247 -7.42 -1.31 17.54
N LEU A 248 -8.20 -0.23 17.58
CA LEU A 248 -7.88 0.94 18.36
C LEU A 248 -8.53 0.83 19.75
N ARG A 249 -7.74 0.92 20.80
CA ARG A 249 -8.24 1.24 22.13
C ARG A 249 -8.43 2.73 22.26
N GLN A 250 -9.56 3.14 22.83
CA GLN A 250 -9.91 4.55 23.02
C GLN A 250 -10.88 4.74 24.18
N PRO A 251 -10.96 5.94 24.81
CA PRO A 251 -11.79 6.15 26.00
C PRO A 251 -13.27 5.84 25.81
N ASP A 252 -13.81 6.06 24.61
CA ASP A 252 -15.19 5.78 24.21
C ASP A 252 -15.33 4.44 23.45
N GLY A 253 -14.33 3.57 23.57
CA GLY A 253 -14.31 2.26 22.95
C GLY A 253 -15.48 1.39 23.39
N GLY A 254 -16.01 0.62 22.43
CA GLY A 254 -17.06 -0.36 22.63
C GLY A 254 -16.54 -1.80 22.68
N THR A 255 -17.45 -2.74 22.68
CA THR A 255 -17.18 -4.16 22.73
C THR A 255 -17.56 -4.86 21.44
N PHE A 256 -16.88 -5.96 21.14
CA PHE A 256 -17.23 -6.86 20.03
C PHE A 256 -17.03 -8.33 20.42
N ASP A 257 -17.88 -9.20 19.92
CA ASP A 257 -17.72 -10.64 20.05
C ASP A 257 -16.81 -11.16 18.95
N LEU A 258 -15.92 -12.08 19.32
CA LEU A 258 -15.03 -12.78 18.42
C LEU A 258 -15.47 -14.23 18.27
N ILE A 259 -15.85 -14.60 17.04
CA ILE A 259 -16.28 -15.96 16.68
C ILE A 259 -15.28 -16.56 15.70
N VAL A 260 -14.78 -17.75 16.00
CA VAL A 260 -13.78 -18.46 15.20
C VAL A 260 -14.31 -19.86 14.87
N ASP A 261 -14.41 -20.19 13.60
CA ASP A 261 -14.98 -21.46 13.12
C ASP A 261 -16.33 -21.81 13.80
N GLY A 262 -17.17 -20.78 14.02
CA GLY A 262 -18.47 -20.89 14.64
C GLY A 262 -18.46 -21.03 16.17
N GLU A 263 -17.30 -20.93 16.81
CA GLU A 263 -17.15 -20.92 18.27
C GLU A 263 -16.95 -19.49 18.78
N ASN A 264 -17.77 -19.04 19.70
CA ASN A 264 -17.62 -17.74 20.33
C ASN A 264 -16.51 -17.80 21.39
N LEU A 265 -15.42 -17.07 21.15
CA LEU A 265 -14.27 -16.99 22.05
C LEU A 265 -14.46 -15.96 23.17
N GLY A 266 -15.53 -15.17 23.10
CA GLY A 266 -15.87 -14.15 24.10
C GLY A 266 -15.97 -12.74 23.53
N THR A 267 -16.29 -11.83 24.42
CA THR A 267 -16.45 -10.40 24.14
C THR A 267 -15.17 -9.65 24.48
N LEU A 268 -14.70 -8.84 23.56
CA LEU A 268 -13.49 -8.05 23.68
C LEU A 268 -13.83 -6.57 23.89
N ASP A 269 -13.20 -5.94 24.87
CA ASP A 269 -13.39 -4.53 25.20
C ASP A 269 -12.28 -3.68 24.57
N THR A 270 -12.68 -2.67 23.80
CA THR A 270 -11.76 -1.71 23.18
C THR A 270 -11.63 -0.41 23.99
N GLN A 271 -12.33 -0.29 25.14
CA GLN A 271 -12.23 0.87 25.99
C GLN A 271 -10.86 0.94 26.68
N GLY A 272 -10.32 2.13 26.82
CA GLY A 272 -9.07 2.39 27.53
C GLY A 272 -8.29 3.59 26.99
N PRO A 273 -7.08 3.79 27.48
CA PRO A 273 -6.16 4.78 26.92
C PRO A 273 -5.93 4.51 25.44
N ARG A 274 -5.75 5.59 24.66
CA ARG A 274 -5.53 5.49 23.21
C ARG A 274 -4.27 4.69 22.90
N ALA A 275 -4.43 3.52 22.32
CA ALA A 275 -3.36 2.56 22.06
C ALA A 275 -3.77 1.53 20.99
N ILE A 276 -2.80 0.76 20.50
CA ILE A 276 -3.07 -0.42 19.68
C ILE A 276 -3.53 -1.57 20.58
N GLY A 277 -4.67 -2.15 20.26
CA GLY A 277 -5.06 -3.45 20.76
C GLY A 277 -4.75 -4.54 19.72
N VAL A 278 -4.31 -5.68 20.19
CA VAL A 278 -4.04 -6.85 19.33
C VAL A 278 -4.69 -8.08 19.95
N VAL A 279 -5.46 -8.78 19.13
CA VAL A 279 -5.93 -10.13 19.45
C VAL A 279 -5.23 -11.10 18.53
N GLU A 280 -4.53 -12.07 19.09
CA GLU A 280 -3.96 -13.20 18.36
C GLU A 280 -4.78 -14.47 18.61
N ILE A 281 -5.10 -15.17 17.54
CA ILE A 281 -5.72 -16.50 17.55
C ILE A 281 -4.68 -17.46 17.01
N LYS A 282 -4.34 -18.48 17.80
CA LYS A 282 -3.41 -19.55 17.40
C LYS A 282 -4.15 -20.88 17.38
N ALA A 283 -4.07 -21.58 16.25
CA ALA A 283 -4.78 -22.82 16.01
C ALA A 283 -3.84 -23.99 15.71
N LEU A 284 -4.17 -25.17 16.19
CA LEU A 284 -3.45 -26.40 15.89
C LEU A 284 -3.70 -26.85 14.44
N MET A 285 -4.92 -26.65 13.95
CA MET A 285 -5.35 -26.93 12.57
C MET A 285 -5.74 -25.63 11.88
N PRO A 286 -5.67 -25.54 10.54
CA PRO A 286 -6.03 -24.32 9.83
C PRO A 286 -7.42 -23.81 10.16
N LEU A 287 -7.53 -22.51 10.36
CA LEU A 287 -8.79 -21.80 10.56
C LEU A 287 -9.51 -21.60 9.22
N SER A 288 -10.82 -21.74 9.23
CA SER A 288 -11.67 -21.51 8.06
C SER A 288 -12.34 -20.14 8.09
N ARG A 289 -12.79 -19.69 9.28
CA ARG A 289 -13.65 -18.49 9.37
C ARG A 289 -13.39 -17.67 10.62
N ILE A 290 -13.37 -16.35 10.45
CA ILE A 290 -13.40 -15.37 11.54
C ILE A 290 -14.65 -14.51 11.37
N GLU A 291 -15.34 -14.27 12.48
CA GLU A 291 -16.46 -13.35 12.56
C GLU A 291 -16.26 -12.41 13.74
N LEU A 292 -16.58 -11.14 13.52
CA LEU A 292 -16.57 -10.06 14.52
C LEU A 292 -17.94 -9.42 14.53
N ARG A 293 -18.57 -9.33 15.70
CA ARG A 293 -19.88 -8.68 15.90
C ARG A 293 -19.76 -7.60 16.93
N VAL A 294 -20.09 -6.37 16.58
CA VAL A 294 -20.17 -5.28 17.55
C VAL A 294 -21.32 -5.59 18.52
N SER A 295 -21.03 -5.56 19.84
CA SER A 295 -21.93 -6.03 20.87
C SER A 295 -22.77 -4.91 21.49
N GLU A 296 -22.31 -3.65 21.38
CA GLU A 296 -22.99 -2.50 21.99
C GLU A 296 -22.93 -1.24 21.11
N GLN A 297 -23.71 -0.21 21.50
CA GLN A 297 -23.79 1.05 20.76
C GLN A 297 -22.68 2.01 21.18
N LYS A 298 -21.42 1.59 20.99
CA LYS A 298 -20.20 2.38 21.17
C LYS A 298 -19.23 2.11 20.03
N SER A 299 -18.21 2.96 19.89
CA SER A 299 -17.27 2.89 18.80
C SER A 299 -16.34 1.69 18.89
N VAL A 300 -16.33 0.83 17.89
CA VAL A 300 -15.34 -0.21 17.66
C VAL A 300 -14.57 0.12 16.39
N THR A 301 -13.26 0.37 16.52
CA THR A 301 -12.39 0.77 15.41
C THR A 301 -11.38 -0.33 15.10
N LEU A 302 -11.50 -0.92 13.93
CA LEU A 302 -10.63 -1.97 13.42
C LEU A 302 -9.56 -1.38 12.48
N LEU A 303 -8.33 -1.88 12.59
CA LEU A 303 -7.15 -1.34 11.92
C LEU A 303 -6.51 -2.30 10.92
N GLY A 304 -6.85 -3.57 10.96
CA GLY A 304 -6.38 -4.58 10.04
C GLY A 304 -6.48 -5.99 10.61
N LEU A 305 -6.54 -6.96 9.72
CA LEU A 305 -6.55 -8.39 10.03
C LEU A 305 -5.43 -9.06 9.23
N PHE A 306 -4.73 -10.00 9.85
CA PHE A 306 -3.59 -10.69 9.28
C PHE A 306 -3.77 -12.19 9.47
N ALA A 307 -3.61 -12.97 8.40
CA ALA A 307 -3.74 -14.41 8.42
C ALA A 307 -2.44 -15.08 7.96
N GLU A 308 -1.85 -15.90 8.84
CA GLU A 308 -0.53 -16.48 8.65
C GLU A 308 -0.52 -17.98 8.95
N ASP A 309 0.46 -18.66 8.39
CA ASP A 309 0.87 -20.03 8.74
C ASP A 309 1.90 -19.98 9.90
N HIS A 310 2.56 -21.08 10.19
CA HIS A 310 3.59 -21.16 11.24
C HIS A 310 4.94 -20.60 10.79
N GLN A 311 5.29 -20.76 9.52
CA GLN A 311 6.57 -20.35 8.92
C GLN A 311 6.38 -20.04 7.44
N GLY A 312 7.43 -19.56 6.78
CA GLY A 312 7.40 -19.17 5.37
C GLY A 312 7.40 -17.64 5.21
N ALA A 313 6.91 -17.13 4.09
CA ALA A 313 6.88 -15.71 3.79
C ALA A 313 5.46 -15.22 3.53
N VAL A 314 5.17 -13.99 3.96
CA VAL A 314 3.94 -13.27 3.63
C VAL A 314 4.27 -11.92 2.99
N LEU A 315 3.35 -11.45 2.15
CA LEU A 315 3.32 -10.08 1.65
C LEU A 315 2.08 -9.38 2.19
N ASP A 316 2.29 -8.43 3.10
CA ASP A 316 1.23 -7.57 3.59
C ASP A 316 1.02 -6.42 2.61
N ASN A 317 -0.10 -6.46 1.88
CA ASN A 317 -0.45 -5.40 0.94
C ASN A 317 -1.25 -4.31 1.64
N PHE A 318 -0.64 -3.12 1.75
CA PHE A 318 -1.23 -1.90 2.28
C PHE A 318 -1.54 -0.89 1.18
N GLY A 319 -1.82 -1.36 -0.02
CA GLY A 319 -2.25 -0.53 -1.13
C GLY A 319 -3.62 0.08 -0.88
N VAL A 320 -3.75 1.39 -1.06
CA VAL A 320 -5.02 2.13 -0.95
C VAL A 320 -5.28 2.89 -2.23
N ALA A 321 -6.41 2.61 -2.89
CA ALA A 321 -6.76 3.28 -4.14
C ALA A 321 -6.83 4.81 -3.96
N GLY A 322 -6.11 5.55 -4.80
CA GLY A 322 -6.01 7.00 -4.73
C GLY A 322 -5.03 7.54 -3.69
N ALA A 323 -4.35 6.68 -2.93
CA ALA A 323 -3.35 7.13 -1.97
C ALA A 323 -2.14 7.75 -2.67
N ALA A 324 -1.62 8.80 -2.07
CA ALA A 324 -0.40 9.50 -2.44
C ALA A 324 0.51 9.62 -1.21
N GLY A 325 1.77 9.96 -1.40
CA GLY A 325 2.73 10.11 -0.31
C GLY A 325 2.29 11.10 0.77
N ASN A 326 1.52 12.13 0.40
CA ASN A 326 1.01 13.11 1.35
C ASN A 326 0.00 12.56 2.37
N TYR A 327 -0.50 11.33 2.23
CA TYR A 327 -1.33 10.66 3.26
C TYR A 327 -0.55 10.50 4.58
N TRP A 328 0.77 10.32 4.48
CA TRP A 328 1.63 10.15 5.65
C TRP A 328 1.68 11.37 6.57
N ARG A 329 1.29 12.55 6.10
CA ARG A 329 1.17 13.75 6.93
C ARG A 329 0.09 13.61 8.00
N GLY A 330 -0.95 12.82 7.72
CA GLY A 330 -2.06 12.57 8.64
C GLY A 330 -1.85 11.38 9.57
N VAL A 331 -0.73 10.68 9.48
CA VAL A 331 -0.43 9.50 10.32
C VAL A 331 0.15 9.94 11.66
N GLU A 332 -0.29 9.30 12.75
CA GLU A 332 0.31 9.44 14.09
C GLU A 332 1.58 8.57 14.19
N PRO A 333 2.79 9.17 14.28
CA PRO A 333 4.05 8.41 14.17
C PRO A 333 4.23 7.37 15.29
N GLU A 334 3.86 7.71 16.53
CA GLU A 334 4.07 6.84 17.68
C GLU A 334 3.14 5.62 17.66
N LEU A 335 1.86 5.82 17.27
CA LEU A 335 0.94 4.70 17.11
C LEU A 335 1.31 3.83 15.88
N PHE A 336 1.82 4.44 14.79
CA PHE A 336 2.34 3.67 13.67
C PHE A 336 3.53 2.81 14.10
N LYS A 337 4.49 3.38 14.83
CA LYS A 337 5.64 2.65 15.38
C LYS A 337 5.19 1.52 16.31
N ALA A 338 4.21 1.79 17.19
CA ALA A 338 3.63 0.78 18.05
C ALA A 338 2.96 -0.37 17.27
N ALA A 339 2.22 -0.06 16.19
CA ALA A 339 1.61 -1.07 15.32
C ALA A 339 2.67 -1.92 14.60
N VAL A 340 3.74 -1.29 14.10
CA VAL A 340 4.87 -1.98 13.47
C VAL A 340 5.56 -2.92 14.46
N SER A 341 5.76 -2.50 15.72
CA SER A 341 6.42 -3.33 16.73
C SER A 341 5.66 -4.63 17.04
N GLN A 342 4.33 -4.62 16.89
CA GLN A 342 3.50 -5.82 17.06
C GLN A 342 3.65 -6.82 15.90
N ARG A 343 4.16 -6.38 14.74
CA ARG A 343 4.21 -7.24 13.58
C ARG A 343 5.61 -7.51 13.03
N SER A 344 6.54 -6.58 13.17
CA SER A 344 7.94 -6.67 12.73
C SER A 344 8.12 -7.08 11.25
N TYR A 345 8.66 -6.18 10.43
CA TYR A 345 8.91 -6.42 9.01
C TYR A 345 10.38 -6.66 8.71
N ASP A 346 10.65 -7.64 7.85
CA ASP A 346 11.99 -7.96 7.34
C ASP A 346 12.34 -7.13 6.10
N ALA A 347 11.30 -6.76 5.34
CA ALA A 347 11.45 -5.85 4.20
C ALA A 347 10.23 -4.95 4.06
N VAL A 348 10.47 -3.73 3.55
CA VAL A 348 9.44 -2.73 3.26
C VAL A 348 9.57 -2.26 1.82
N VAL A 349 8.43 -2.10 1.16
CA VAL A 349 8.33 -1.62 -0.22
C VAL A 349 7.41 -0.40 -0.24
N LEU A 350 7.86 0.71 -0.83
CA LEU A 350 7.08 1.93 -0.98
C LEU A 350 6.83 2.20 -2.46
N ALA A 351 5.56 2.22 -2.88
CA ALA A 351 5.12 2.36 -4.27
C ALA A 351 4.19 3.57 -4.43
N TYR A 352 4.72 4.76 -4.20
CA TYR A 352 4.02 6.04 -4.35
C TYR A 352 4.59 6.87 -5.50
N GLY A 353 3.88 7.93 -5.89
CA GLY A 353 4.31 8.91 -6.88
C GLY A 353 3.27 9.17 -7.97
N THR A 354 2.53 8.16 -8.43
CA THR A 354 1.54 8.31 -9.49
C THR A 354 0.47 9.34 -9.16
N ASN A 355 -0.07 9.34 -7.94
CA ASN A 355 -1.10 10.28 -7.50
C ASN A 355 -0.53 11.63 -7.05
N ASP A 356 0.74 11.66 -6.70
CA ASP A 356 1.43 12.86 -6.22
C ASP A 356 1.65 13.89 -7.33
N VAL A 357 1.87 13.42 -8.56
CA VAL A 357 2.16 14.28 -9.71
C VAL A 357 0.93 14.75 -10.50
N THR A 358 -0.29 14.35 -10.08
CA THR A 358 -1.52 14.56 -10.87
C THR A 358 -2.07 15.97 -10.84
N GLY A 359 -1.74 16.79 -9.85
CA GLY A 359 -2.26 18.14 -9.70
C GLY A 359 -1.63 19.16 -10.66
N ASN A 360 -2.34 20.28 -10.92
CA ASN A 360 -1.79 21.42 -11.68
C ASN A 360 -0.63 22.08 -10.93
N ASN A 361 -0.56 21.91 -9.61
CA ASN A 361 0.46 22.49 -8.73
C ASN A 361 1.57 21.47 -8.42
N TRP A 362 2.02 20.70 -9.42
CA TRP A 362 3.17 19.83 -9.25
C TRP A 362 4.38 20.64 -8.79
N ASN A 363 4.94 20.26 -7.66
CA ASN A 363 6.13 20.87 -7.07
C ASN A 363 7.11 19.78 -6.65
N PRO A 364 8.23 19.60 -7.36
CA PRO A 364 9.21 18.56 -7.06
C PRO A 364 9.82 18.66 -5.66
N GLU A 365 10.06 19.89 -5.17
CA GLU A 365 10.66 20.09 -3.84
C GLU A 365 9.69 19.69 -2.73
N ARG A 366 8.42 20.05 -2.85
CA ARG A 366 7.40 19.60 -1.91
C ARG A 366 7.25 18.07 -1.92
N TYR A 367 7.30 17.46 -3.10
CA TYR A 367 7.29 16.00 -3.24
C TYR A 367 8.49 15.36 -2.54
N ARG A 368 9.69 15.93 -2.71
CA ARG A 368 10.91 15.50 -2.01
C ARG A 368 10.75 15.54 -0.50
N GLN A 369 10.20 16.64 0.03
CA GLN A 369 9.95 16.76 1.47
C GLN A 369 8.96 15.73 1.98
N ASP A 370 7.84 15.53 1.29
CA ASP A 370 6.83 14.53 1.66
C ASP A 370 7.42 13.13 1.65
N TYR A 371 8.12 12.77 0.59
CA TYR A 371 8.70 11.44 0.45
C TYR A 371 9.79 11.18 1.50
N ARG A 372 10.60 12.19 1.82
CA ARG A 372 11.58 12.12 2.91
C ARG A 372 10.92 11.84 4.25
N GLN A 373 9.78 12.46 4.56
CA GLN A 373 9.05 12.19 5.81
C GLN A 373 8.56 10.74 5.89
N ILE A 374 8.14 10.15 4.78
CA ILE A 374 7.79 8.72 4.74
C ILE A 374 9.00 7.87 5.11
N LEU A 375 10.16 8.15 4.50
CA LEU A 375 11.38 7.37 4.74
C LEU A 375 11.88 7.51 6.17
N ILE A 376 11.81 8.72 6.76
CA ILE A 376 12.11 8.95 8.18
C ILE A 376 11.21 8.09 9.05
N ALA A 377 9.89 8.13 8.84
CA ALA A 377 8.94 7.35 9.62
C ALA A 377 9.18 5.83 9.51
N MET A 378 9.43 5.35 8.28
CA MET A 378 9.73 3.95 8.02
C MET A 378 11.03 3.49 8.65
N ARG A 379 12.10 4.28 8.55
CA ARG A 379 13.39 3.94 9.17
C ARG A 379 13.36 4.02 10.69
N ALA A 380 12.61 4.97 11.27
CA ALA A 380 12.41 5.03 12.71
C ALA A 380 11.62 3.82 13.26
N ALA A 381 10.63 3.35 12.51
CA ALA A 381 9.82 2.19 12.92
C ALA A 381 10.50 0.85 12.60
N MET A 382 11.27 0.75 11.50
CA MET A 382 11.84 -0.48 10.97
C MET A 382 13.30 -0.30 10.51
N PRO A 383 14.23 -0.01 11.44
CA PRO A 383 15.61 0.37 11.09
C PRO A 383 16.39 -0.76 10.39
N GLN A 384 16.03 -2.03 10.65
CA GLN A 384 16.72 -3.19 10.12
C GLN A 384 16.08 -3.78 8.85
N ALA A 385 14.86 -3.35 8.51
CA ALA A 385 14.15 -3.86 7.34
C ALA A 385 14.88 -3.48 6.04
N ALA A 386 14.98 -4.42 5.10
CA ALA A 386 15.39 -4.10 3.74
C ALA A 386 14.37 -3.13 3.13
N CYS A 387 14.84 -2.08 2.46
CA CYS A 387 13.98 -1.03 1.92
C CYS A 387 14.05 -1.01 0.40
N ILE A 388 12.87 -0.98 -0.23
CA ILE A 388 12.71 -0.94 -1.68
C ILE A 388 11.73 0.19 -2.04
N LEU A 389 12.08 1.00 -3.02
CA LEU A 389 11.21 2.01 -3.62
C LEU A 389 10.81 1.56 -5.02
N ILE A 390 9.53 1.64 -5.32
CA ILE A 390 9.00 1.45 -6.68
C ILE A 390 8.55 2.82 -7.16
N THR A 391 9.18 3.33 -8.23
CA THR A 391 8.84 4.63 -8.79
C THR A 391 7.49 4.58 -9.52
N PRO A 392 6.83 5.74 -9.76
CA PRO A 392 5.64 5.77 -10.61
C PRO A 392 5.99 5.28 -12.02
N GLY A 393 5.12 4.46 -12.58
CA GLY A 393 5.23 4.03 -13.98
C GLY A 393 4.89 5.14 -14.97
N ASP A 394 5.06 4.86 -16.26
CA ASP A 394 4.65 5.79 -17.31
C ASP A 394 3.13 5.87 -17.43
N ARG A 395 2.60 7.02 -17.83
CA ARG A 395 1.18 7.24 -18.12
C ARG A 395 1.01 8.29 -19.21
N VAL A 396 -0.14 8.25 -19.89
CA VAL A 396 -0.51 9.27 -20.87
C VAL A 396 -1.86 9.89 -20.52
N THR A 397 -2.13 11.07 -21.05
CA THR A 397 -3.44 11.71 -20.94
C THR A 397 -4.09 11.77 -22.29
N ARG A 398 -5.34 11.31 -22.39
CA ARG A 398 -6.17 11.43 -23.57
C ARG A 398 -7.04 12.69 -23.44
N PHE A 399 -7.14 13.44 -24.54
CA PHE A 399 -8.04 14.58 -24.63
C PHE A 399 -8.71 14.62 -26.01
N TYR A 400 -9.81 15.33 -26.09
CA TYR A 400 -10.63 15.42 -27.29
C TYR A 400 -10.60 16.82 -27.86
N VAL A 401 -10.34 16.94 -29.16
CA VAL A 401 -10.42 18.22 -29.91
C VAL A 401 -11.67 18.19 -30.78
N LYS A 402 -12.57 19.13 -30.53
CA LYS A 402 -13.80 19.28 -31.30
C LYS A 402 -13.62 20.30 -32.42
N LYS A 403 -13.96 19.93 -33.65
CA LYS A 403 -13.92 20.80 -34.84
C LYS A 403 -15.27 20.78 -35.52
N ILE A 404 -15.84 21.96 -35.76
CA ILE A 404 -17.08 22.08 -36.54
C ILE A 404 -16.69 22.12 -38.03
N VAL A 405 -17.19 21.16 -38.77
CA VAL A 405 -17.01 21.06 -40.22
C VAL A 405 -18.34 21.26 -40.92
N LYS A 406 -18.32 21.96 -42.06
CA LYS A 406 -19.50 22.12 -42.89
C LYS A 406 -19.60 20.96 -43.87
N VAL A 407 -20.63 20.16 -43.74
CA VAL A 407 -20.89 18.99 -44.62
C VAL A 407 -22.06 19.30 -45.53
N LYS A 408 -21.85 19.19 -46.84
CA LYS A 408 -22.95 19.29 -47.82
C LYS A 408 -23.74 17.99 -47.83
N ILE A 409 -25.01 18.07 -47.47
CA ILE A 409 -25.93 16.92 -47.55
C ILE A 409 -26.45 16.78 -48.98
N ASN A 410 -26.74 17.90 -49.67
CA ASN A 410 -27.13 17.92 -51.06
C ASN A 410 -26.75 19.28 -51.70
N LYS A 411 -27.09 19.50 -53.00
CA LYS A 411 -26.72 20.72 -53.73
C LYS A 411 -27.24 22.01 -53.08
N ARG A 412 -28.23 21.95 -52.17
CA ARG A 412 -28.87 23.13 -51.57
C ARG A 412 -28.75 23.22 -50.03
N LYS A 413 -28.25 22.14 -49.37
CA LYS A 413 -28.20 22.11 -47.89
C LYS A 413 -26.81 21.75 -47.38
N THR A 414 -26.26 22.65 -46.57
CA THR A 414 -25.01 22.44 -45.80
C THR A 414 -25.39 22.44 -44.34
N VAL A 415 -24.87 21.51 -43.56
CA VAL A 415 -25.05 21.43 -42.13
C VAL A 415 -23.70 21.46 -41.44
N ASN A 416 -23.69 21.98 -40.23
CA ASN A 416 -22.54 21.90 -39.37
C ASN A 416 -22.54 20.53 -38.67
N LYS A 417 -21.44 19.76 -38.81
CA LYS A 417 -21.23 18.51 -38.10
C LYS A 417 -20.05 18.67 -37.16
N THR A 418 -20.15 18.21 -35.94
CA THR A 418 -19.04 18.21 -35.00
C THR A 418 -18.20 16.96 -35.22
N GLN A 419 -16.96 17.15 -35.62
CA GLN A 419 -15.94 16.10 -35.63
C GLN A 419 -15.15 16.16 -34.35
N VAL A 420 -14.92 14.99 -33.73
CA VAL A 420 -14.16 14.83 -32.49
C VAL A 420 -12.93 14.00 -32.78
N THR A 421 -11.76 14.61 -32.65
CA THR A 421 -10.48 13.89 -32.82
C THR A 421 -9.88 13.59 -31.46
N THR A 422 -9.42 12.36 -31.27
CA THR A 422 -8.74 11.92 -30.04
C THR A 422 -7.25 12.26 -30.14
N HIS A 423 -6.74 12.95 -29.15
CA HIS A 423 -5.32 13.28 -29.01
C HIS A 423 -4.76 12.76 -27.70
N TYR A 424 -3.43 12.63 -27.61
CA TYR A 424 -2.72 12.14 -26.44
C TYR A 424 -1.58 13.09 -26.05
N ASP A 425 -1.47 13.38 -24.75
CA ASP A 425 -0.31 14.04 -24.16
C ASP A 425 0.67 12.97 -23.68
N LEU A 426 1.74 12.77 -24.41
CA LEU A 426 2.77 11.77 -24.14
C LEU A 426 3.98 12.36 -23.41
N LEU A 427 3.91 13.59 -22.92
CA LEU A 427 5.07 14.30 -22.38
C LEU A 427 4.87 14.81 -20.95
N THR A 428 3.76 15.47 -20.68
CA THR A 428 3.57 16.17 -19.39
C THR A 428 3.68 15.23 -18.19
N PHE A 429 2.95 14.13 -18.16
CA PHE A 429 3.01 13.19 -17.05
C PHE A 429 4.26 12.31 -17.07
N PRO A 430 4.72 11.79 -18.22
CA PRO A 430 6.00 11.10 -18.27
C PRO A 430 7.16 11.92 -17.71
N GLN A 431 7.25 13.22 -18.02
CA GLN A 431 8.28 14.10 -17.47
C GLN A 431 8.17 14.27 -15.94
N ARG A 432 6.95 14.46 -15.42
CA ARG A 432 6.71 14.56 -13.96
C ARG A 432 7.05 13.25 -13.25
N HIS A 433 6.72 12.11 -13.84
CA HIS A 433 7.07 10.79 -13.30
C HIS A 433 8.59 10.57 -13.30
N ALA A 434 9.28 10.98 -14.36
CA ALA A 434 10.74 10.92 -14.41
C ALA A 434 11.39 11.83 -13.34
N GLN A 435 10.85 13.03 -13.09
CA GLN A 435 11.30 13.89 -11.99
C GLN A 435 11.06 13.24 -10.63
N ALA A 436 9.87 12.64 -10.42
CA ALA A 436 9.56 11.94 -9.17
C ALA A 436 10.49 10.73 -8.97
N ALA A 437 10.77 9.96 -10.02
CA ALA A 437 11.69 8.83 -9.99
C ALA A 437 13.13 9.26 -9.66
N ALA A 438 13.60 10.37 -10.23
CA ALA A 438 14.91 10.93 -9.90
C ALA A 438 15.01 11.31 -8.41
N ILE A 439 13.99 11.98 -7.87
CA ILE A 439 13.92 12.32 -6.44
C ILE A 439 13.91 11.06 -5.57
N GLN A 440 13.13 10.03 -5.94
CA GLN A 440 13.12 8.77 -5.22
C GLN A 440 14.47 8.06 -5.28
N SER A 441 15.19 8.15 -6.39
CA SER A 441 16.53 7.57 -6.53
C SER A 441 17.54 8.24 -5.58
N GLU A 442 17.56 9.57 -5.53
CA GLU A 442 18.42 10.32 -4.61
C GLU A 442 18.10 10.01 -3.14
N LEU A 443 16.79 9.98 -2.79
CA LEU A 443 16.36 9.61 -1.45
C LEU A 443 16.63 8.12 -1.15
N GLY A 444 16.55 7.26 -2.15
CA GLY A 444 16.91 5.85 -2.02
C GLY A 444 18.37 5.68 -1.58
N ASP A 445 19.29 6.40 -2.17
CA ASP A 445 20.70 6.38 -1.77
C ASP A 445 20.89 6.97 -0.36
N GLU A 446 20.24 8.10 -0.03
CA GLU A 446 20.29 8.75 1.29
C GLU A 446 19.79 7.82 2.41
N TYR A 447 18.70 7.08 2.19
CA TYR A 447 18.05 6.21 3.18
C TYR A 447 18.37 4.73 3.01
N GLN A 448 19.33 4.38 2.19
CA GLN A 448 19.76 2.99 1.93
C GLN A 448 18.60 2.10 1.45
N CYS A 449 17.80 2.58 0.50
CA CYS A 449 16.74 1.84 -0.15
C CYS A 449 17.15 1.47 -1.58
N MET A 450 16.88 0.25 -2.00
CA MET A 450 16.93 -0.13 -3.41
C MET A 450 15.83 0.60 -4.17
N VAL A 451 16.08 1.02 -5.40
CA VAL A 451 15.09 1.71 -6.24
C VAL A 451 14.88 0.94 -7.52
N TRP A 452 13.65 0.50 -7.75
CA TRP A 452 13.20 -0.07 -9.03
C TRP A 452 12.41 0.98 -9.79
N ASP A 453 12.99 1.49 -10.86
CA ASP A 453 12.34 2.51 -11.69
C ASP A 453 11.41 1.87 -12.71
N MET A 454 10.12 1.82 -12.36
CA MET A 454 9.07 1.27 -13.21
C MET A 454 8.90 2.09 -14.50
N SER A 455 9.19 3.40 -14.48
CA SER A 455 9.07 4.25 -15.67
C SER A 455 10.11 3.89 -16.73
N ILE A 456 11.34 3.58 -16.31
CA ILE A 456 12.40 3.09 -17.19
C ILE A 456 11.98 1.76 -17.82
N VAL A 457 11.46 0.83 -17.02
CA VAL A 457 11.00 -0.48 -17.51
C VAL A 457 9.87 -0.34 -18.52
N MET A 458 8.91 0.56 -18.28
CA MET A 458 7.83 0.81 -19.23
C MET A 458 8.32 1.51 -20.52
N ARG A 459 9.26 2.47 -20.41
CA ARG A 459 9.85 3.13 -21.61
C ARG A 459 10.68 2.18 -22.46
N GLU A 460 11.37 1.21 -21.87
CA GLU A 460 12.05 0.13 -22.59
C GLU A 460 11.08 -0.67 -23.50
N MET A 461 9.82 -0.76 -23.10
CA MET A 461 8.76 -1.44 -23.84
C MET A 461 7.95 -0.50 -24.76
N GLY A 462 8.39 0.72 -24.95
CA GLY A 462 7.75 1.74 -25.80
C GLY A 462 6.83 2.68 -25.06
N GLY A 463 6.79 2.63 -23.71
CA GLY A 463 5.98 3.50 -22.87
C GLY A 463 4.50 3.15 -22.83
N ALA A 464 3.74 3.93 -22.05
CA ALA A 464 2.32 3.67 -21.80
C ALA A 464 1.49 3.63 -23.10
N TYR A 465 1.81 4.45 -24.09
CA TYR A 465 1.10 4.47 -25.37
C TYR A 465 1.27 3.16 -26.16
N ALA A 466 2.50 2.66 -26.27
CA ALA A 466 2.76 1.37 -26.93
C ALA A 466 2.11 0.21 -26.18
N LEU A 467 2.11 0.25 -24.85
CA LEU A 467 1.45 -0.77 -24.01
C LEU A 467 -0.06 -0.78 -24.19
N MET A 468 -0.68 0.39 -24.45
CA MET A 468 -2.11 0.49 -24.78
C MET A 468 -2.44 -0.15 -26.15
N LYS A 469 -1.54 -0.01 -27.14
CA LYS A 469 -1.73 -0.53 -28.49
C LYS A 469 -1.47 -2.04 -28.63
N ARG A 470 -0.96 -2.69 -27.60
CA ARG A 470 -0.73 -4.15 -27.61
C ARG A 470 -2.03 -4.93 -27.78
N SER A 471 -1.94 -6.14 -28.29
CA SER A 471 -3.04 -7.10 -28.35
C SER A 471 -2.66 -8.38 -27.61
N PRO A 472 -3.28 -8.68 -26.45
CA PRO A 472 -4.19 -7.83 -25.66
C PRO A 472 -3.47 -6.59 -25.05
N PRO A 473 -4.20 -5.51 -24.77
CA PRO A 473 -3.59 -4.29 -24.22
C PRO A 473 -3.07 -4.50 -22.80
N TRP A 474 -1.94 -3.84 -22.49
CA TRP A 474 -1.38 -3.86 -21.13
C TRP A 474 -1.71 -2.61 -20.33
N MET A 475 -2.17 -1.54 -20.96
CA MET A 475 -2.76 -0.37 -20.29
C MET A 475 -4.27 -0.46 -20.30
N ALA A 476 -4.91 -0.05 -19.22
CA ALA A 476 -6.35 0.12 -19.13
C ALA A 476 -6.82 1.36 -19.90
N ASN A 477 -8.13 1.48 -20.12
CA ASN A 477 -8.71 2.58 -20.91
C ASN A 477 -8.50 3.98 -20.30
N ASP A 478 -8.20 4.06 -19.01
CA ASP A 478 -7.90 5.31 -18.32
C ASP A 478 -6.47 5.81 -18.55
N LEU A 479 -5.61 4.97 -19.15
CA LEU A 479 -4.22 5.26 -19.49
C LEU A 479 -3.33 5.61 -18.29
N ILE A 480 -3.76 5.21 -17.10
CA ILE A 480 -3.06 5.35 -15.83
C ILE A 480 -2.75 3.97 -15.26
N HIS A 481 -3.79 3.11 -15.22
CA HIS A 481 -3.68 1.78 -14.68
C HIS A 481 -3.28 0.78 -15.76
N LEU A 482 -2.60 -0.26 -15.34
CA LEU A 482 -2.34 -1.41 -16.20
C LEU A 482 -3.56 -2.34 -16.21
N THR A 483 -3.70 -3.12 -17.26
CA THR A 483 -4.62 -4.28 -17.25
C THR A 483 -4.06 -5.37 -16.32
N PRO A 484 -4.86 -6.38 -15.93
CA PRO A 484 -4.34 -7.51 -15.17
C PRO A 484 -3.10 -8.17 -15.81
N ALA A 485 -3.06 -8.27 -17.15
CA ALA A 485 -1.91 -8.79 -17.89
C ALA A 485 -0.69 -7.87 -17.77
N GLY A 486 -0.89 -6.56 -17.89
CA GLY A 486 0.18 -5.57 -17.73
C GLY A 486 0.76 -5.58 -16.30
N TYR A 487 -0.09 -5.65 -15.27
CA TYR A 487 0.38 -5.75 -13.88
C TYR A 487 1.20 -7.01 -13.63
N ARG A 488 0.78 -8.17 -14.14
CA ARG A 488 1.54 -9.42 -14.00
C ARG A 488 2.90 -9.32 -14.66
N GLU A 489 2.98 -8.72 -15.85
CA GLU A 489 4.26 -8.54 -16.52
C GLU A 489 5.19 -7.60 -15.76
N MET A 490 4.68 -6.46 -15.24
CA MET A 490 5.47 -5.56 -14.39
C MET A 490 5.96 -6.28 -13.14
N ALA A 491 5.09 -7.07 -12.50
CA ALA A 491 5.48 -7.85 -11.34
C ALA A 491 6.55 -8.89 -11.65
N ARG A 492 6.47 -9.60 -12.77
CA ARG A 492 7.52 -10.56 -13.18
C ARG A 492 8.86 -9.87 -13.39
N ARG A 493 8.88 -8.67 -14.00
CA ARG A 493 10.11 -7.88 -14.16
C ARG A 493 10.67 -7.44 -12.81
N PHE A 494 9.82 -7.02 -11.88
CA PHE A 494 10.22 -6.69 -10.51
C PHE A 494 10.76 -7.90 -9.75
N VAL A 495 10.09 -9.05 -9.86
CA VAL A 495 10.52 -10.33 -9.29
C VAL A 495 11.87 -10.76 -9.86
N GLY A 496 12.07 -10.61 -11.18
CA GLY A 496 13.37 -10.85 -11.83
C GLY A 496 14.46 -9.89 -11.35
N TRP A 497 14.12 -8.60 -11.17
CA TRP A 497 15.03 -7.60 -10.65
C TRP A 497 15.47 -7.89 -9.21
N LEU A 498 14.59 -8.49 -8.39
CA LEU A 498 14.90 -8.96 -7.04
C LEU A 498 15.61 -10.33 -7.01
N ASP A 499 15.90 -10.93 -8.15
CA ASP A 499 16.45 -12.31 -8.24
C ASP A 499 15.59 -13.35 -7.48
N LEU A 500 14.26 -13.14 -7.51
CA LEU A 500 13.30 -14.09 -6.93
C LEU A 500 12.81 -15.13 -7.93
N SER A 501 13.04 -14.94 -9.24
CA SER A 501 12.65 -15.89 -10.28
C SER A 501 13.49 -17.15 -10.19
N SER A 502 12.83 -18.24 -9.72
CA SER A 502 13.25 -19.63 -9.82
C SER A 502 14.71 -19.98 -9.54
N GLY A 503 15.13 -19.81 -8.30
CA GLY A 503 16.17 -20.64 -7.73
C GLY A 503 15.52 -21.42 -6.60
N LYS A 504 15.32 -22.71 -6.75
CA LYS A 504 15.12 -23.60 -5.60
C LYS A 504 16.22 -23.23 -4.62
N ALA A 505 15.84 -22.82 -3.41
CA ALA A 505 16.79 -22.63 -2.33
C ALA A 505 17.64 -23.91 -2.24
N GLN A 506 18.92 -23.80 -2.57
CA GLN A 506 19.91 -24.85 -2.29
C GLN A 506 20.06 -25.03 -0.81
#